data_c571d42839026d261e4bc90a5ea26ede
#
_entry.id   c571d42839026d261e4bc90a5ea26ede
#
_cell.length_a   1.000
_cell.length_b   1.000
_cell.length_c   1.000
_cell.angle_alpha   90.00
_cell.angle_beta   90.00
_cell.angle_gamma   90.00
#
_symmetry.space_group_name_H-M   'P 1'
#
loop_
_entity.id
_entity.type
_entity.pdbx_description
1 polymer ?
#
loop_
_entity_poly.entity_id
_entity_poly.type
_entity_poly.pdbx_seq_one_letter_code
_entity_poly.pdbx_strand_id
1 'polypeptide(L)'
;FLGYDRGNRSALCSFGYFARYMNPDYRPIPSSIIAEGTDIWNGAGDRGDAAMIAYGAARYALARGDAAEAAEVWPLVEWCLEYCRRRLTGDGVVASDSDELEGRFPAGDANLCTSSLYYDALLSAAMLGRELHKPARQLAAYERQAAALRKNIDRHFGGMVEGFDTYRYYTGNDRLRAWICIPLTVGIDERKE
;
A
#
# COMPACT_ATOMS: atom_id res chain seq x y z
N PHE A 1 -15.60 5.39 -9.22
CA PHE A 1 -15.28 4.34 -10.21
C PHE A 1 -16.50 3.46 -10.50
N LEU A 2 -17.13 2.89 -9.51
CA LEU A 2 -18.01 1.73 -9.60
C LEU A 2 -19.29 1.85 -10.45
N GLY A 3 -19.77 2.97 -10.78
CA GLY A 3 -20.91 3.15 -11.69
C GLY A 3 -20.51 3.71 -13.06
N TYR A 4 -19.20 3.70 -13.38
CA TYR A 4 -18.68 4.42 -14.52
C TYR A 4 -17.72 3.58 -15.35
N ASP A 5 -18.20 2.96 -16.41
CA ASP A 5 -17.43 2.01 -17.24
C ASP A 5 -16.08 2.53 -17.72
N ARG A 6 -16.01 3.79 -18.11
CA ARG A 6 -14.76 4.39 -18.58
C ARG A 6 -13.73 4.48 -17.44
N GLY A 7 -14.17 4.83 -16.21
CA GLY A 7 -13.31 4.85 -15.03
C GLY A 7 -12.82 3.47 -14.65
N ASN A 8 -13.69 2.46 -14.72
CA ASN A 8 -13.34 1.08 -14.44
C ASN A 8 -12.31 0.53 -15.44
N ARG A 9 -12.51 0.78 -16.73
CA ARG A 9 -11.53 0.41 -17.76
C ARG A 9 -10.19 1.13 -17.56
N SER A 10 -10.21 2.41 -17.21
CA SER A 10 -8.99 3.16 -16.92
C SER A 10 -8.22 2.58 -15.74
N ALA A 11 -8.92 2.22 -14.66
CA ALA A 11 -8.31 1.59 -13.48
C ALA A 11 -7.65 0.24 -13.85
N LEU A 12 -8.39 -0.64 -14.53
CA LEU A 12 -7.87 -1.93 -14.96
C LEU A 12 -6.66 -1.81 -15.90
N CYS A 13 -6.71 -0.88 -16.86
CA CYS A 13 -5.58 -0.57 -17.73
C CYS A 13 -4.35 -0.09 -16.93
N SER A 14 -4.54 0.73 -15.89
CA SER A 14 -3.46 1.19 -15.04
C SER A 14 -2.81 0.04 -14.26
N PHE A 15 -3.59 -0.85 -13.68
CA PHE A 15 -3.07 -2.03 -13.00
C PHE A 15 -2.33 -2.96 -13.96
N GLY A 16 -2.91 -3.23 -15.15
CA GLY A 16 -2.26 -4.01 -16.20
C GLY A 16 -0.95 -3.38 -16.70
N TYR A 17 -0.88 -2.06 -16.69
CA TYR A 17 0.35 -1.35 -17.03
C TYR A 17 1.44 -1.57 -15.98
N PHE A 18 1.13 -1.38 -14.69
CA PHE A 18 2.09 -1.63 -13.60
C PHE A 18 2.52 -3.10 -13.53
N ALA A 19 1.66 -4.03 -13.86
CA ALA A 19 2.00 -5.46 -13.89
C ALA A 19 3.18 -5.80 -14.82
N ARG A 20 3.43 -4.99 -15.85
CA ARG A 20 4.57 -5.16 -16.78
C ARG A 20 5.93 -4.96 -16.09
N TYR A 21 5.96 -4.28 -14.96
CA TYR A 21 7.18 -3.99 -14.20
C TYR A 21 7.43 -4.99 -13.07
N MET A 22 6.55 -5.96 -12.87
CA MET A 22 6.84 -7.08 -11.97
C MET A 22 8.12 -7.77 -12.43
N ASN A 23 9.00 -8.06 -11.48
CA ASN A 23 10.30 -8.65 -11.79
C ASN A 23 10.69 -9.67 -10.72
N PRO A 24 11.53 -10.67 -11.04
CA PRO A 24 11.89 -11.74 -10.11
C PRO A 24 12.77 -11.26 -8.94
N ASP A 25 13.45 -10.12 -9.11
CA ASP A 25 14.36 -9.57 -8.10
C ASP A 25 13.62 -8.67 -7.10
N TYR A 26 12.33 -8.41 -7.29
CA TYR A 26 11.53 -7.49 -6.50
C TYR A 26 12.18 -6.09 -6.42
N ARG A 27 12.65 -5.58 -7.56
CA ARG A 27 13.04 -4.17 -7.68
C ARG A 27 11.79 -3.28 -7.72
N PRO A 28 11.90 -2.02 -7.24
CA PRO A 28 10.76 -1.11 -7.20
C PRO A 28 10.04 -0.98 -8.56
N ILE A 29 8.71 -0.94 -8.51
CA ILE A 29 7.91 -0.52 -9.65
C ILE A 29 8.15 0.98 -9.86
N PRO A 30 8.28 1.47 -11.10
CA PRO A 30 8.47 2.89 -11.35
C PRO A 30 7.33 3.75 -10.82
N SER A 31 7.66 4.77 -10.04
CA SER A 31 6.69 5.70 -9.47
C SER A 31 6.11 6.68 -10.48
N SER A 32 6.84 6.99 -11.53
CA SER A 32 6.46 7.98 -12.52
C SER A 32 6.81 7.55 -13.93
N ILE A 33 5.93 7.87 -14.86
CA ILE A 33 6.10 7.66 -16.29
C ILE A 33 6.19 9.02 -16.93
N ILE A 34 7.25 9.24 -17.72
CA ILE A 34 7.50 10.50 -18.38
C ILE A 34 6.77 10.52 -19.74
N ALA A 35 6.12 11.64 -19.99
CA ALA A 35 5.41 11.90 -21.24
C ALA A 35 4.50 10.73 -21.64
N GLU A 36 4.31 10.44 -22.86
CA GLU A 36 3.38 9.46 -23.44
C GLU A 36 3.53 8.00 -22.97
N GLY A 37 4.17 7.80 -21.82
CA GLY A 37 4.35 6.48 -21.22
C GLY A 37 5.51 5.69 -21.80
N THR A 38 6.43 6.35 -22.50
CA THR A 38 7.60 5.72 -23.14
C THR A 38 8.82 5.69 -22.23
N ASP A 39 8.96 6.69 -21.38
CA ASP A 39 10.10 6.83 -20.46
C ASP A 39 9.66 6.79 -19.00
N ILE A 40 10.58 6.37 -18.12
CA ILE A 40 10.34 6.19 -16.70
C ILE A 40 11.29 7.09 -15.91
N TRP A 41 10.73 7.87 -14.99
CA TRP A 41 11.52 8.65 -14.06
C TRP A 41 11.76 7.88 -12.76
N ASN A 42 13.00 7.53 -12.49
CA ASN A 42 13.40 6.78 -11.32
C ASN A 42 14.00 7.64 -10.19
N GLY A 43 13.98 8.95 -10.34
CA GLY A 43 14.66 9.85 -9.40
C GLY A 43 13.99 9.98 -8.03
N ALA A 44 12.75 9.53 -7.88
CA ALA A 44 12.03 9.60 -6.62
C ALA A 44 12.33 8.43 -5.66
N GLY A 45 12.99 7.37 -6.14
CA GLY A 45 13.13 6.13 -5.38
C GLY A 45 11.80 5.40 -5.18
N ASP A 46 11.73 4.57 -4.15
CA ASP A 46 10.49 3.90 -3.74
C ASP A 46 9.66 4.84 -2.85
N ARG A 47 8.49 5.23 -3.33
CA ARG A 47 7.53 6.09 -2.61
C ARG A 47 6.41 5.33 -1.92
N GLY A 48 6.54 4.01 -1.78
CA GLY A 48 5.48 3.15 -1.26
C GLY A 48 4.50 2.70 -2.35
N ASP A 49 4.88 2.82 -3.61
CA ASP A 49 4.04 2.51 -4.78
C ASP A 49 3.45 1.11 -4.73
N ALA A 50 4.24 0.10 -4.36
CA ALA A 50 3.74 -1.27 -4.27
C ALA A 50 2.62 -1.44 -3.23
N ALA A 51 2.70 -0.76 -2.08
CA ALA A 51 1.64 -0.78 -1.07
C ALA A 51 0.36 -0.14 -1.62
N MET A 52 0.48 1.01 -2.28
CA MET A 52 -0.66 1.71 -2.88
C MET A 52 -1.29 0.93 -4.03
N ILE A 53 -0.48 0.32 -4.90
CA ILE A 53 -0.97 -0.51 -6.01
C ILE A 53 -1.72 -1.72 -5.47
N ALA A 54 -1.17 -2.44 -4.48
CA ALA A 54 -1.84 -3.59 -3.89
C ALA A 54 -3.16 -3.21 -3.21
N TYR A 55 -3.16 -2.11 -2.43
CA TYR A 55 -4.35 -1.54 -1.81
C TYR A 55 -5.42 -1.19 -2.86
N GLY A 56 -5.04 -0.45 -3.89
CA GLY A 56 -5.97 -0.01 -4.93
C GLY A 56 -6.51 -1.17 -5.77
N ALA A 57 -5.65 -2.09 -6.21
CA ALA A 57 -6.05 -3.22 -7.05
C ALA A 57 -6.94 -4.21 -6.31
N ALA A 58 -6.62 -4.57 -5.07
CA ALA A 58 -7.44 -5.50 -4.29
C ALA A 58 -8.82 -4.90 -3.97
N ARG A 59 -8.88 -3.65 -3.55
CA ARG A 59 -10.15 -2.96 -3.28
C ARG A 59 -10.98 -2.72 -4.54
N TYR A 60 -10.34 -2.39 -5.66
CA TYR A 60 -11.01 -2.28 -6.94
C TYR A 60 -11.71 -3.61 -7.30
N ALA A 61 -10.96 -4.72 -7.26
CA ALA A 61 -11.48 -6.03 -7.62
C ALA A 61 -12.66 -6.47 -6.71
N LEU A 62 -12.52 -6.27 -5.39
CA LEU A 62 -13.60 -6.54 -4.42
C LEU A 62 -14.86 -5.70 -4.72
N ALA A 63 -14.68 -4.42 -5.01
CA ALA A 63 -15.78 -3.52 -5.27
C ALA A 63 -16.47 -3.78 -6.63
N ARG A 64 -15.72 -4.29 -7.62
CA ARG A 64 -16.26 -4.69 -8.92
C ARG A 64 -17.08 -5.96 -8.85
N GLY A 65 -16.66 -6.94 -8.04
CA GLY A 65 -17.30 -8.23 -7.96
C GLY A 65 -17.21 -9.05 -9.25
N ASP A 66 -16.30 -8.71 -10.16
CA ASP A 66 -16.05 -9.42 -11.41
C ASP A 66 -14.88 -10.39 -11.24
N ALA A 67 -15.16 -11.69 -11.37
CA ALA A 67 -14.18 -12.74 -11.14
C ALA A 67 -13.03 -12.73 -12.17
N ALA A 68 -13.29 -12.32 -13.41
CA ALA A 68 -12.28 -12.24 -14.45
C ALA A 68 -11.32 -11.07 -14.21
N GLU A 69 -11.85 -9.88 -13.91
CA GLU A 69 -11.03 -8.72 -13.52
C GLU A 69 -10.23 -9.01 -12.24
N ALA A 70 -10.84 -9.68 -11.26
CA ALA A 70 -10.18 -10.09 -10.03
C ALA A 70 -9.00 -11.04 -10.28
N ALA A 71 -9.20 -12.04 -11.14
CA ALA A 71 -8.14 -12.98 -11.53
C ALA A 71 -7.00 -12.29 -12.32
N GLU A 72 -7.33 -11.29 -13.14
CA GLU A 72 -6.36 -10.50 -13.92
C GLU A 72 -5.45 -9.69 -13.01
N VAL A 73 -5.98 -9.02 -11.98
CA VAL A 73 -5.17 -8.16 -11.08
C VAL A 73 -4.46 -8.94 -9.97
N TRP A 74 -4.90 -10.17 -9.68
CA TRP A 74 -4.38 -10.96 -8.57
C TRP A 74 -2.84 -11.14 -8.58
N PRO A 75 -2.17 -11.48 -9.70
CA PRO A 75 -0.72 -11.62 -9.73
C PRO A 75 0.02 -10.34 -9.32
N LEU A 76 -0.50 -9.18 -9.71
CA LEU A 76 0.07 -7.89 -9.31
C LEU A 76 -0.09 -7.65 -7.81
N VAL A 77 -1.26 -7.96 -7.25
CA VAL A 77 -1.49 -7.87 -5.80
C VAL A 77 -0.51 -8.76 -5.04
N GLU A 78 -0.36 -10.03 -5.42
CA GLU A 78 0.59 -10.95 -4.78
C GLU A 78 2.03 -10.44 -4.85
N TRP A 79 2.45 -9.96 -6.02
CA TRP A 79 3.80 -9.44 -6.21
C TRP A 79 4.05 -8.21 -5.33
N CYS A 80 3.12 -7.27 -5.29
CA CYS A 80 3.24 -6.07 -4.48
C CYS A 80 3.26 -6.38 -2.97
N LEU A 81 2.44 -7.34 -2.51
CA LEU A 81 2.45 -7.77 -1.11
C LEU A 81 3.80 -8.40 -0.73
N GLU A 82 4.34 -9.25 -1.59
CA GLU A 82 5.66 -9.85 -1.36
C GLU A 82 6.78 -8.81 -1.40
N TYR A 83 6.70 -7.83 -2.32
CA TYR A 83 7.62 -6.70 -2.35
C TYR A 83 7.62 -5.95 -1.00
N CYS A 84 6.46 -5.54 -0.50
CA CYS A 84 6.35 -4.85 0.78
C CYS A 84 6.86 -5.71 1.95
N ARG A 85 6.58 -7.03 1.94
CA ARG A 85 7.10 -7.97 2.95
C ARG A 85 8.62 -7.97 3.01
N ARG A 86 9.30 -7.92 1.85
CA ARG A 86 10.77 -7.86 1.74
C ARG A 86 11.35 -6.52 2.19
N ARG A 87 10.55 -5.47 2.21
CA ARG A 87 10.92 -4.12 2.63
C ARG A 87 10.59 -3.85 4.10
N LEU A 88 10.16 -4.84 4.87
CA LEU A 88 9.94 -4.64 6.31
C LEU A 88 11.25 -4.34 7.03
N THR A 89 11.22 -3.27 7.82
CA THR A 89 12.32 -2.87 8.72
C THR A 89 12.43 -3.82 9.92
N GLY A 90 13.45 -3.64 10.74
CA GLY A 90 13.59 -4.35 12.02
C GLY A 90 12.42 -4.12 12.98
N ASP A 91 11.74 -2.97 12.88
CA ASP A 91 10.54 -2.66 13.67
C ASP A 91 9.26 -3.24 13.05
N GLY A 92 9.36 -3.85 11.89
CA GLY A 92 8.25 -4.50 11.19
C GLY A 92 7.25 -3.54 10.54
N VAL A 93 7.69 -2.35 10.14
CA VAL A 93 6.98 -1.40 9.28
C VAL A 93 7.65 -1.36 7.91
N VAL A 94 6.95 -0.84 6.88
CA VAL A 94 7.47 -0.87 5.51
C VAL A 94 8.43 0.28 5.28
N ALA A 95 9.67 -0.03 4.84
CA ALA A 95 10.62 0.98 4.40
C ALA A 95 10.21 1.58 3.06
N SER A 96 10.47 2.88 2.89
CA SER A 96 10.29 3.62 1.64
C SER A 96 11.30 4.76 1.56
N ASP A 97 11.69 5.16 0.36
CA ASP A 97 12.71 6.21 0.18
C ASP A 97 12.09 7.62 0.26
N SER A 98 10.81 7.73 -0.05
CA SER A 98 10.03 8.97 0.04
C SER A 98 8.52 8.65 0.16
N ASP A 99 7.67 9.61 -0.12
CA ASP A 99 6.22 9.44 -0.16
C ASP A 99 5.62 10.03 -1.43
N GLU A 100 4.29 9.94 -1.55
CA GLU A 100 3.52 10.48 -2.67
C GLU A 100 3.61 12.01 -2.82
N LEU A 101 4.17 12.70 -1.84
CA LEU A 101 4.43 14.14 -1.92
C LEU A 101 5.76 14.46 -2.64
N GLU A 102 6.39 13.45 -3.22
CA GLU A 102 7.56 13.58 -4.13
C GLU A 102 8.74 14.33 -3.49
N GLY A 103 9.01 14.07 -2.21
CA GLY A 103 10.10 14.72 -1.48
C GLY A 103 9.86 16.19 -1.15
N ARG A 104 8.65 16.71 -1.34
CA ARG A 104 8.29 18.08 -0.93
C ARG A 104 8.32 18.26 0.58
N PHE A 105 8.15 17.17 1.30
CA PHE A 105 8.23 17.10 2.76
C PHE A 105 9.07 15.90 3.17
N PRO A 106 9.73 15.94 4.34
CA PRO A 106 10.42 14.78 4.87
C PRO A 106 9.44 13.61 5.08
N ALA A 107 9.85 12.41 4.72
CA ALA A 107 9.07 11.18 4.86
C ALA A 107 9.75 10.10 5.73
N GLY A 108 11.03 10.31 6.07
CA GLY A 108 11.84 9.32 6.80
C GLY A 108 12.16 8.09 5.96
N ASP A 109 12.77 7.08 6.57
CA ASP A 109 13.11 5.80 5.94
C ASP A 109 11.94 4.81 5.95
N ALA A 110 10.88 5.15 6.68
CA ALA A 110 9.59 4.47 6.70
C ALA A 110 8.52 5.50 7.08
N ASN A 111 7.38 5.45 6.41
CA ASN A 111 6.29 6.37 6.70
C ASN A 111 4.97 5.66 7.01
N LEU A 112 4.12 6.36 7.74
CA LEU A 112 2.83 5.89 8.21
C LEU A 112 1.89 5.51 7.06
N CYS A 113 1.89 6.29 5.97
CA CYS A 113 1.04 6.06 4.81
C CYS A 113 1.32 4.70 4.16
N THR A 114 2.57 4.44 3.78
CA THR A 114 2.98 3.19 3.14
C THR A 114 2.63 1.97 3.99
N SER A 115 2.93 2.02 5.30
CA SER A 115 2.63 0.92 6.21
C SER A 115 1.13 0.69 6.41
N SER A 116 0.33 1.77 6.47
CA SER A 116 -1.12 1.70 6.61
C SER A 116 -1.80 1.13 5.36
N LEU A 117 -1.36 1.54 4.17
CA LEU A 117 -1.86 0.99 2.91
C LEU A 117 -1.49 -0.48 2.75
N TYR A 118 -0.28 -0.87 3.14
CA TYR A 118 0.12 -2.29 3.14
C TYR A 118 -0.74 -3.13 4.10
N TYR A 119 -1.09 -2.60 5.27
CA TYR A 119 -2.00 -3.27 6.20
C TYR A 119 -3.34 -3.60 5.56
N ASP A 120 -4.00 -2.61 4.95
CA ASP A 120 -5.29 -2.83 4.31
C ASP A 120 -5.17 -3.71 3.06
N ALA A 121 -4.09 -3.58 2.30
CA ALA A 121 -3.82 -4.43 1.15
C ALA A 121 -3.75 -5.92 1.54
N LEU A 122 -3.14 -6.26 2.67
CA LEU A 122 -3.10 -7.63 3.19
C LEU A 122 -4.51 -8.16 3.53
N LEU A 123 -5.33 -7.36 4.20
CA LEU A 123 -6.71 -7.73 4.53
C LEU A 123 -7.59 -7.85 3.29
N SER A 124 -7.51 -6.87 2.40
CA SER A 124 -8.26 -6.86 1.13
C SER A 124 -7.85 -8.03 0.24
N ALA A 125 -6.55 -8.36 0.17
CA ALA A 125 -6.07 -9.53 -0.57
C ALA A 125 -6.53 -10.85 0.06
N ALA A 126 -6.59 -10.94 1.39
CA ALA A 126 -7.15 -12.13 2.04
C ALA A 126 -8.63 -12.33 1.70
N MET A 127 -9.42 -11.25 1.65
CA MET A 127 -10.83 -11.29 1.23
C MET A 127 -10.95 -11.67 -0.25
N LEU A 128 -10.24 -10.99 -1.14
CA LEU A 128 -10.23 -11.26 -2.57
C LEU A 128 -9.76 -12.69 -2.90
N GLY A 129 -8.74 -13.16 -2.18
CA GLY A 129 -8.22 -14.52 -2.36
C GLY A 129 -9.23 -15.61 -1.98
N ARG A 130 -10.15 -15.36 -1.03
CA ARG A 130 -11.26 -16.29 -0.74
C ARG A 130 -12.20 -16.40 -1.93
N GLU A 131 -12.57 -15.29 -2.53
CA GLU A 131 -13.43 -15.26 -3.74
C GLU A 131 -12.75 -15.98 -4.92
N LEU A 132 -11.43 -15.87 -5.02
CA LEU A 132 -10.62 -16.54 -6.05
C LEU A 132 -10.19 -17.96 -5.67
N HIS A 133 -10.69 -18.52 -4.58
CA HIS A 133 -10.36 -19.88 -4.09
C HIS A 133 -8.84 -20.12 -3.91
N LYS A 134 -8.10 -19.10 -3.49
CA LYS A 134 -6.66 -19.22 -3.22
C LYS A 134 -6.39 -20.05 -1.96
N PRO A 135 -5.18 -20.63 -1.82
CA PRO A 135 -4.86 -21.52 -0.70
C PRO A 135 -5.10 -20.88 0.67
N ALA A 136 -5.90 -21.53 1.52
CA ALA A 136 -6.24 -21.02 2.86
C ALA A 136 -5.01 -20.67 3.73
N ARG A 137 -3.91 -21.44 3.57
CA ARG A 137 -2.65 -21.16 4.27
C ARG A 137 -2.05 -19.81 3.89
N GLN A 138 -2.12 -19.44 2.62
CA GLN A 138 -1.67 -18.14 2.11
C GLN A 138 -2.50 -17.00 2.68
N LEU A 139 -3.82 -17.14 2.63
CA LEU A 139 -4.74 -16.11 3.13
C LEU A 139 -4.58 -15.89 4.64
N ALA A 140 -4.47 -16.97 5.41
CA ALA A 140 -4.18 -16.90 6.84
C ALA A 140 -2.80 -16.27 7.14
N ALA A 141 -1.82 -16.39 6.23
CA ALA A 141 -0.54 -15.69 6.36
C ALA A 141 -0.70 -14.18 6.19
N TYR A 142 -1.49 -13.73 5.23
CA TYR A 142 -1.79 -12.30 5.05
C TYR A 142 -2.49 -11.70 6.27
N GLU A 143 -3.48 -12.40 6.83
CA GLU A 143 -4.17 -11.95 8.05
C GLU A 143 -3.24 -11.85 9.27
N ARG A 144 -2.36 -12.83 9.45
CA ARG A 144 -1.35 -12.76 10.53
C ARG A 144 -0.36 -11.61 10.33
N GLN A 145 0.07 -11.37 9.09
CA GLN A 145 0.95 -10.23 8.77
C GLN A 145 0.25 -8.91 9.05
N ALA A 146 -1.01 -8.76 8.65
CA ALA A 146 -1.80 -7.58 8.94
C ALA A 146 -1.93 -7.34 10.44
N ALA A 147 -2.26 -8.37 11.22
CA ALA A 147 -2.38 -8.26 12.67
C ALA A 147 -1.06 -7.87 13.36
N ALA A 148 0.08 -8.36 12.86
CA ALA A 148 1.39 -7.98 13.35
C ALA A 148 1.73 -6.52 12.95
N LEU A 149 1.47 -6.17 11.70
CA LEU A 149 1.75 -4.83 11.17
C LEU A 149 0.93 -3.75 11.89
N ARG A 150 -0.36 -4.00 12.20
CA ARG A 150 -1.20 -3.08 12.98
C ARG A 150 -0.54 -2.70 14.31
N LYS A 151 -0.04 -3.70 15.05
CA LYS A 151 0.67 -3.48 16.32
C LYS A 151 1.99 -2.73 16.12
N ASN A 152 2.69 -3.02 15.05
CA ASN A 152 3.96 -2.38 14.72
C ASN A 152 3.76 -0.91 14.33
N ILE A 153 2.70 -0.60 13.58
CA ILE A 153 2.30 0.78 13.22
C ILE A 153 2.07 1.60 14.49
N ASP A 154 1.24 1.10 15.42
CA ASP A 154 0.99 1.83 16.66
C ASP A 154 2.28 2.01 17.48
N ARG A 155 3.10 0.97 17.61
CA ARG A 155 4.35 1.03 18.36
C ARG A 155 5.39 1.98 17.75
N HIS A 156 5.52 1.99 16.42
CA HIS A 156 6.56 2.73 15.72
C HIS A 156 6.17 4.20 15.48
N PHE A 157 4.95 4.44 15.05
CA PHE A 157 4.47 5.77 14.69
C PHE A 157 3.65 6.46 15.79
N GLY A 158 3.09 5.72 16.74
CA GLY A 158 2.27 6.28 17.81
C GLY A 158 3.06 7.22 18.73
N GLY A 159 2.43 8.32 19.13
CA GLY A 159 3.03 9.28 20.06
C GLY A 159 2.34 10.63 20.09
N MET A 160 2.88 11.52 20.92
CA MET A 160 2.39 12.90 21.01
C MET A 160 2.93 13.73 19.85
N VAL A 161 2.05 14.43 19.15
CA VAL A 161 2.38 15.41 18.09
C VAL A 161 1.57 16.67 18.34
N GLU A 162 2.23 17.79 18.57
CA GLU A 162 1.59 19.10 18.87
C GLU A 162 0.53 19.05 20.00
N GLY A 163 0.71 18.16 20.98
CA GLY A 163 -0.20 18.00 22.12
C GLY A 163 -1.30 16.95 21.94
N PHE A 164 -1.41 16.31 20.79
CA PHE A 164 -2.39 15.25 20.53
C PHE A 164 -1.76 13.86 20.65
N ASP A 165 -2.46 12.91 21.26
CA ASP A 165 -2.08 11.49 21.25
C ASP A 165 -2.52 10.84 19.94
N THR A 166 -1.63 10.91 18.96
CA THR A 166 -1.90 10.53 17.58
C THR A 166 -0.72 9.77 16.95
N TYR A 167 -0.53 9.86 15.65
CA TYR A 167 0.57 9.24 14.94
C TYR A 167 1.58 10.28 14.45
N ARG A 168 2.85 9.94 14.52
CA ARG A 168 3.91 10.62 13.77
C ARG A 168 3.89 10.08 12.34
N TYR A 169 4.11 10.95 11.37
CA TYR A 169 4.16 10.51 9.98
C TYR A 169 5.40 9.67 9.67
N TYR A 170 6.53 9.97 10.34
CA TYR A 170 7.77 9.22 10.32
C TYR A 170 8.51 9.40 11.66
N THR A 171 9.56 8.63 11.90
CA THR A 171 10.36 8.75 13.13
C THR A 171 11.00 10.15 13.24
N GLY A 172 10.71 10.86 14.32
CA GLY A 172 11.18 12.24 14.56
C GLY A 172 10.27 13.33 14.00
N ASN A 173 9.15 12.98 13.36
CA ASN A 173 8.15 13.98 12.96
C ASN A 173 7.47 14.58 14.20
N ASP A 174 7.49 15.92 14.31
CA ASP A 174 6.94 16.71 15.43
C ASP A 174 5.77 17.62 15.02
N ARG A 175 5.34 17.52 13.76
CA ARG A 175 4.27 18.34 13.19
C ARG A 175 3.10 17.49 12.74
N LEU A 176 1.89 18.02 12.95
CA LEU A 176 0.68 17.44 12.37
C LEU A 176 0.74 17.51 10.85
N ARG A 177 0.34 16.43 10.19
CA ARG A 177 0.28 16.32 8.73
C ARG A 177 -1.05 15.69 8.30
N ALA A 178 -1.55 16.08 7.15
CA ALA A 178 -2.84 15.58 6.66
C ALA A 178 -2.92 14.05 6.61
N TRP A 179 -1.81 13.38 6.29
CA TRP A 179 -1.79 11.92 6.08
C TRP A 179 -1.67 11.10 7.36
N ILE A 180 -1.61 11.73 8.53
CA ILE A 180 -1.73 11.00 9.80
C ILE A 180 -3.13 10.42 10.01
N CYS A 181 -4.11 10.83 9.22
CA CYS A 181 -5.47 10.25 9.23
C CYS A 181 -5.57 8.93 8.42
N ILE A 182 -4.57 8.55 7.64
CA ILE A 182 -4.60 7.31 6.84
C ILE A 182 -4.88 6.05 7.67
N PRO A 183 -4.29 5.85 8.86
CA PRO A 183 -4.66 4.73 9.71
C PRO A 183 -6.17 4.58 9.93
N LEU A 184 -6.87 5.68 10.20
CA LEU A 184 -8.33 5.65 10.40
C LEU A 184 -9.08 5.19 9.15
N THR A 185 -8.63 5.59 7.96
CA THR A 185 -9.27 5.20 6.70
C THR A 185 -9.15 3.71 6.40
N VAL A 186 -8.17 3.05 7.00
CA VAL A 186 -7.93 1.60 6.84
C VAL A 186 -8.31 0.80 8.10
N GLY A 187 -9.00 1.43 9.05
CA GLY A 187 -9.52 0.76 10.26
C GLY A 187 -8.49 0.53 11.37
N ILE A 188 -7.41 1.30 11.37
CA ILE A 188 -6.46 1.37 12.51
C ILE A 188 -6.89 2.55 13.37
N ASP A 189 -7.44 2.30 14.54
CA ASP A 189 -8.15 3.28 15.37
C ASP A 189 -7.68 3.33 16.83
N GLU A 190 -6.48 2.85 17.12
CA GLU A 190 -5.88 2.89 18.46
C GLU A 190 -5.68 4.32 18.95
N ARG A 191 -5.41 5.28 18.04
CA ARG A 191 -5.23 6.70 18.33
C ARG A 191 -6.13 7.53 17.42
N LYS A 192 -7.01 8.33 18.03
CA LYS A 192 -8.12 9.01 17.32
C LYS A 192 -8.13 10.54 17.50
N GLU A 193 -7.18 11.10 18.24
CA GLU A 193 -7.09 12.54 18.51
C GLU A 193 -6.50 13.33 17.36
#